data_7805b2433d1559e3161f6868cbe2c76b
#
_entry.id   7805b2433d1559e3161f6868cbe2c76b
#
_cell.length_a   1.000
_cell.length_b   1.000
_cell.length_c   1.000
_cell.angle_alpha   90.00
_cell.angle_beta   90.00
_cell.angle_gamma   90.00
#
_symmetry.space_group_name_H-M   'P 1'
#
loop_
_entity.id
_entity.type
_entity.pdbx_description
1 polymer ?
#
loop_
_entity_poly.entity_id
_entity_poly.type
_entity_poly.pdbx_seq_one_letter_code
_entity_poly.pdbx_strand_id
1 'polypeptide(L)'
;MTKRDQRHSLDVQRSLLNAGHDQPDLLAAALLHDAAKTAQPGHRLKISHRVAVVLMQAIKPGWVEHVARSDSDDWRYPFYLHLHHPEMGARLAQEAGCSELAADLIRRHQVKLSAPSLDEEDQLLAWLQAADDAN
;
A
#
# COMPACT_ATOMS: atom_id res chain seq x y z
N MET A 1 -6.22 -1.12 11.27
CA MET A 1 -5.42 -2.27 10.78
C MET A 1 -5.82 -3.55 11.51
N THR A 2 -5.92 -4.67 10.81
CA THR A 2 -6.11 -5.97 11.45
C THR A 2 -4.80 -6.44 12.10
N LYS A 3 -4.87 -7.41 13.03
CA LYS A 3 -3.65 -8.03 13.61
C LYS A 3 -2.73 -8.63 12.53
N ARG A 4 -3.30 -9.13 11.43
CA ARG A 4 -2.55 -9.66 10.30
C ARG A 4 -1.81 -8.56 9.55
N ASP A 5 -2.51 -7.45 9.25
CA ASP A 5 -1.90 -6.31 8.56
C ASP A 5 -0.80 -5.67 9.41
N GLN A 6 -1.01 -5.54 10.73
CA GLN A 6 0.02 -5.06 11.65
C GLN A 6 1.27 -5.96 11.65
N ARG A 7 1.07 -7.27 11.66
CA ARG A 7 2.18 -8.22 11.60
C ARG A 7 2.94 -8.09 10.28
N HIS A 8 2.22 -8.07 9.16
CA HIS A 8 2.82 -7.87 7.84
C HIS A 8 3.65 -6.58 7.79
N SER A 9 3.10 -5.44 8.23
CA SER A 9 3.86 -4.17 8.26
C SER A 9 5.12 -4.24 9.11
N LEU A 10 5.06 -4.94 10.26
CA LEU A 10 6.25 -5.17 11.11
C LEU A 10 7.27 -6.10 10.44
N ASP A 11 6.82 -7.11 9.71
CA ASP A 11 7.71 -8.04 9.01
C ASP A 11 8.40 -7.33 7.83
N VAL A 12 7.68 -6.48 7.09
CA VAL A 12 8.26 -5.59 6.05
C VAL A 12 9.34 -4.68 6.65
N GLN A 13 9.03 -4.00 7.78
CA GLN A 13 10.01 -3.14 8.47
C GLN A 13 11.26 -3.94 8.90
N ARG A 14 11.08 -5.13 9.48
CA ARG A 14 12.20 -5.98 9.89
C ARG A 14 13.06 -6.42 8.71
N SER A 15 12.44 -6.74 7.58
CA SER A 15 13.17 -7.10 6.36
C SER A 15 14.07 -5.97 5.89
N LEU A 16 13.57 -4.72 5.93
CA LEU A 16 14.38 -3.53 5.62
C LEU A 16 15.55 -3.35 6.59
N LEU A 17 15.29 -3.43 7.89
CA LEU A 17 16.34 -3.31 8.92
C LEU A 17 17.41 -4.40 8.78
N ASN A 18 17.01 -5.65 8.51
CA ASN A 18 17.93 -6.77 8.29
C ASN A 18 18.79 -6.59 7.03
N ALA A 19 18.27 -5.88 6.03
CA ALA A 19 18.99 -5.50 4.82
C ALA A 19 19.88 -4.26 5.01
N GLY A 20 19.89 -3.64 6.20
CA GLY A 20 20.69 -2.47 6.51
C GLY A 20 20.04 -1.13 6.12
N HIS A 21 18.74 -1.13 5.83
CA HIS A 21 17.98 0.07 5.47
C HIS A 21 17.26 0.60 6.70
N ASP A 22 17.82 1.63 7.34
CA ASP A 22 17.36 2.18 8.62
C ASP A 22 16.84 3.63 8.52
N GLN A 23 16.64 4.14 7.29
CA GLN A 23 16.12 5.48 7.08
C GLN A 23 14.71 5.63 7.73
N PRO A 24 14.50 6.65 8.60
CA PRO A 24 13.25 6.80 9.35
C PRO A 24 12.00 6.88 8.48
N ASP A 25 12.08 7.58 7.35
CA ASP A 25 10.95 7.76 6.42
C ASP A 25 10.58 6.46 5.72
N LEU A 26 11.57 5.66 5.34
CA LEU A 26 11.37 4.33 4.76
C LEU A 26 10.73 3.38 5.78
N LEU A 27 11.20 3.39 7.02
CA LEU A 27 10.64 2.56 8.09
C LEU A 27 9.22 2.98 8.47
N ALA A 28 8.93 4.29 8.46
CA ALA A 28 7.57 4.80 8.67
C ALA A 28 6.64 4.37 7.51
N ALA A 29 7.11 4.48 6.28
CA ALA A 29 6.36 3.99 5.11
C ALA A 29 6.09 2.49 5.19
N ALA A 30 7.07 1.67 5.59
CA ALA A 30 6.90 0.22 5.78
C ALA A 30 5.80 -0.13 6.78
N LEU A 31 5.69 0.64 7.87
CA LEU A 31 4.63 0.43 8.88
C LEU A 31 3.24 0.88 8.41
N LEU A 32 3.16 1.89 7.54
CA LEU A 32 1.91 2.59 7.25
C LEU A 32 1.39 2.38 5.82
N HIS A 33 2.16 1.78 4.89
CA HIS A 33 1.77 1.66 3.47
C HIS A 33 0.37 1.04 3.29
N ASP A 34 0.01 0.11 4.14
CA ASP A 34 -1.25 -0.63 4.11
C ASP A 34 -2.29 -0.15 5.16
N ALA A 35 -2.00 0.88 5.92
CA ALA A 35 -2.86 1.32 7.03
C ALA A 35 -4.28 1.66 6.58
N ALA A 36 -4.45 2.23 5.39
CA ALA A 36 -5.74 2.64 4.86
C ALA A 36 -6.61 1.47 4.32
N LYS A 37 -6.06 0.27 4.13
CA LYS A 37 -6.85 -0.91 3.70
C LYS A 37 -8.00 -1.27 4.65
N THR A 38 -7.95 -0.80 5.88
CA THR A 38 -8.93 -1.06 6.93
C THR A 38 -9.39 0.20 7.64
N ALA A 39 -9.21 1.37 7.03
CA ALA A 39 -9.49 2.66 7.66
C ALA A 39 -10.99 2.88 7.96
N GLN A 40 -11.90 2.07 7.38
CA GLN A 40 -13.33 2.14 7.70
C GLN A 40 -13.80 0.88 8.44
N PRO A 41 -14.47 1.04 9.62
CA PRO A 41 -15.06 -0.08 10.35
C PRO A 41 -16.10 -0.83 9.49
N GLY A 42 -15.95 -2.14 9.36
CA GLY A 42 -16.90 -3.01 8.67
C GLY A 42 -16.53 -3.39 7.23
N HIS A 43 -15.63 -2.68 6.56
CA HIS A 43 -15.23 -2.95 5.17
C HIS A 43 -13.82 -3.53 5.09
N ARG A 44 -13.73 -4.86 5.20
CA ARG A 44 -12.46 -5.59 5.02
C ARG A 44 -12.35 -6.09 3.58
N LEU A 45 -11.21 -5.85 2.95
CA LEU A 45 -10.81 -6.58 1.75
C LEU A 45 -10.70 -8.08 2.09
N LYS A 46 -11.72 -8.85 1.71
CA LYS A 46 -11.67 -10.31 1.81
C LYS A 46 -10.69 -10.86 0.78
N ILE A 47 -10.15 -12.04 1.03
CA ILE A 47 -9.26 -12.73 0.07
C ILE A 47 -9.94 -12.86 -1.30
N SER A 48 -11.26 -13.15 -1.32
CA SER A 48 -12.04 -13.21 -2.56
C SER A 48 -12.01 -11.92 -3.38
N HIS A 49 -12.02 -10.74 -2.74
CA HIS A 49 -11.91 -9.46 -3.45
C HIS A 49 -10.50 -9.26 -4.04
N ARG A 50 -9.45 -9.64 -3.30
CA ARG A 50 -8.07 -9.57 -3.81
C ARG A 50 -7.87 -10.49 -5.02
N VAL A 51 -8.38 -11.72 -4.95
CA VAL A 51 -8.36 -12.66 -6.09
C VAL A 51 -9.14 -12.09 -7.27
N ALA A 52 -10.32 -11.53 -7.05
CA ALA A 52 -11.12 -10.91 -8.10
C ALA A 52 -10.39 -9.73 -8.77
N VAL A 53 -9.72 -8.87 -7.99
CA VAL A 53 -8.91 -7.77 -8.53
C VAL A 53 -7.78 -8.30 -9.41
N VAL A 54 -7.01 -9.27 -8.92
CA VAL A 54 -5.90 -9.87 -9.70
C VAL A 54 -6.41 -10.48 -11.00
N LEU A 55 -7.51 -11.23 -10.95
CA LEU A 55 -8.10 -11.85 -12.14
C LEU A 55 -8.64 -10.79 -13.12
N MET A 56 -9.32 -9.75 -12.63
CA MET A 56 -9.80 -8.67 -13.48
C MET A 56 -8.67 -7.90 -14.14
N GLN A 57 -7.60 -7.60 -13.42
CA GLN A 57 -6.43 -6.92 -13.98
C GLN A 57 -5.69 -7.78 -15.01
N ALA A 58 -5.65 -9.11 -14.82
CA ALA A 58 -5.02 -10.04 -15.76
C ALA A 58 -5.83 -10.18 -17.06
N ILE A 59 -7.16 -10.17 -16.98
CA ILE A 59 -8.06 -10.36 -18.14
C ILE A 59 -8.27 -9.06 -18.89
N LYS A 60 -8.53 -7.97 -18.18
CA LYS A 60 -8.80 -6.65 -18.77
C LYS A 60 -8.30 -5.53 -17.85
N PRO A 61 -7.08 -5.02 -18.07
CA PRO A 61 -6.55 -3.87 -17.32
C PRO A 61 -7.55 -2.69 -17.37
N GLY A 62 -7.77 -2.05 -16.21
CA GLY A 62 -8.69 -0.92 -16.09
C GLY A 62 -10.14 -1.28 -15.73
N TRP A 63 -10.53 -2.54 -15.71
CA TRP A 63 -11.88 -2.92 -15.29
C TRP A 63 -12.16 -2.66 -13.80
N VAL A 64 -11.12 -2.71 -12.97
CA VAL A 64 -11.26 -2.44 -11.53
C VAL A 64 -11.78 -1.03 -11.30
N GLU A 65 -11.28 -0.04 -12.07
CA GLU A 65 -11.75 1.36 -12.01
C GLU A 65 -13.24 1.49 -12.40
N HIS A 66 -13.68 0.71 -13.38
CA HIS A 66 -15.09 0.73 -13.80
C HIS A 66 -16.03 0.06 -12.80
N VAL A 67 -15.54 -0.95 -12.07
CA VAL A 67 -16.33 -1.67 -11.06
C VAL A 67 -16.31 -0.95 -9.72
N ALA A 68 -15.22 -0.26 -9.39
CA ALA A 68 -15.03 0.42 -8.11
C ALA A 68 -16.14 1.46 -7.82
N ARG A 69 -16.62 1.52 -6.58
CA ARG A 69 -17.60 2.52 -6.10
C ARG A 69 -17.16 3.08 -4.75
N SER A 70 -17.30 4.38 -4.61
CA SER A 70 -16.93 5.11 -3.38
C SER A 70 -17.99 5.03 -2.28
N ASP A 71 -19.18 4.51 -2.57
CA ASP A 71 -20.21 4.30 -1.57
C ASP A 71 -19.85 3.12 -0.67
N SER A 72 -19.71 3.38 0.63
CA SER A 72 -19.31 2.36 1.61
C SER A 72 -20.35 1.23 1.78
N ASP A 73 -21.59 1.45 1.41
CA ASP A 73 -22.65 0.44 1.50
C ASP A 73 -22.71 -0.44 0.24
N ASP A 74 -21.98 -0.10 -0.82
CA ASP A 74 -21.92 -0.88 -2.06
C ASP A 74 -20.92 -2.06 -1.89
N TRP A 75 -21.33 -3.25 -2.34
CA TRP A 75 -20.48 -4.45 -2.35
C TRP A 75 -19.19 -4.28 -3.17
N ARG A 76 -19.12 -3.25 -4.04
CA ARG A 76 -17.98 -2.89 -4.86
C ARG A 76 -16.99 -1.95 -4.16
N TYR A 77 -17.32 -1.44 -2.98
CA TYR A 77 -16.46 -0.56 -2.19
C TYR A 77 -15.05 -1.13 -1.89
N PRO A 78 -14.88 -2.47 -1.66
CA PRO A 78 -13.55 -3.04 -1.51
C PRO A 78 -12.62 -2.83 -2.72
N PHE A 79 -13.17 -2.73 -3.93
CA PHE A 79 -12.37 -2.41 -5.13
C PHE A 79 -11.93 -0.95 -5.12
N TYR A 80 -12.79 -0.04 -4.70
CA TYR A 80 -12.44 1.36 -4.48
C TYR A 80 -11.32 1.50 -3.44
N LEU A 81 -11.43 0.81 -2.29
CA LEU A 81 -10.37 0.80 -1.27
C LEU A 81 -9.05 0.26 -1.82
N HIS A 82 -9.08 -0.80 -2.62
CA HIS A 82 -7.88 -1.36 -3.23
C HIS A 82 -7.16 -0.34 -4.13
N LEU A 83 -7.91 0.42 -4.91
CA LEU A 83 -7.34 1.43 -5.81
C LEU A 83 -6.81 2.67 -5.07
N HIS A 84 -7.52 3.10 -4.03
CA HIS A 84 -7.29 4.40 -3.40
C HIS A 84 -6.57 4.33 -2.05
N HIS A 85 -6.33 3.13 -1.48
CA HIS A 85 -5.66 3.03 -0.17
C HIS A 85 -4.26 3.64 -0.13
N PRO A 86 -3.45 3.65 -1.21
CA PRO A 86 -2.15 4.31 -1.15
C PRO A 86 -2.27 5.82 -0.91
N GLU A 87 -3.16 6.49 -1.65
CA GLU A 87 -3.41 7.93 -1.47
C GLU A 87 -4.04 8.23 -0.11
N MET A 88 -5.01 7.42 0.31
CA MET A 88 -5.64 7.56 1.63
C MET A 88 -4.62 7.34 2.75
N GLY A 89 -3.73 6.35 2.61
CA GLY A 89 -2.66 6.07 3.57
C GLY A 89 -1.65 7.20 3.66
N ALA A 90 -1.24 7.76 2.52
CA ALA A 90 -0.35 8.91 2.48
C ALA A 90 -0.94 10.13 3.21
N ARG A 91 -2.21 10.44 2.99
CA ARG A 91 -2.91 11.53 3.69
C ARG A 91 -2.99 11.30 5.20
N LEU A 92 -3.35 10.08 5.62
CA LEU A 92 -3.37 9.73 7.04
C LEU A 92 -1.98 9.86 7.69
N ALA A 93 -0.92 9.48 6.98
CA ALA A 93 0.45 9.63 7.46
C ALA A 93 0.83 11.10 7.61
N GLN A 94 0.49 11.96 6.65
CA GLN A 94 0.71 13.41 6.74
C GLN A 94 -0.07 14.05 7.90
N GLU A 95 -1.34 13.70 8.07
CA GLU A 95 -2.17 14.16 9.19
C GLU A 95 -1.60 13.71 10.56
N ALA A 96 -0.93 12.56 10.60
CA ALA A 96 -0.23 12.06 11.79
C ALA A 96 1.16 12.69 12.00
N GLY A 97 1.62 13.57 11.11
CA GLY A 97 2.90 14.28 11.22
C GLY A 97 4.09 13.56 10.60
N CYS A 98 3.88 12.56 9.74
CA CYS A 98 4.96 11.97 8.94
C CYS A 98 5.49 12.98 7.90
N SER A 99 6.74 12.76 7.46
CA SER A 99 7.36 13.59 6.42
C SER A 99 6.67 13.44 5.06
N GLU A 100 6.90 14.41 4.16
CA GLU A 100 6.47 14.32 2.76
C GLU A 100 7.06 13.09 2.07
N LEU A 101 8.33 12.75 2.34
CA LEU A 101 9.00 11.59 1.78
C LEU A 101 8.32 10.28 2.21
N ALA A 102 8.02 10.12 3.50
CA ALA A 102 7.28 8.94 3.97
C ALA A 102 5.90 8.83 3.32
N ALA A 103 5.18 9.94 3.20
CA ALA A 103 3.87 9.98 2.55
C ALA A 103 3.96 9.65 1.05
N ASP A 104 5.00 10.14 0.34
CA ASP A 104 5.20 9.82 -1.07
C ASP A 104 5.55 8.34 -1.29
N LEU A 105 6.39 7.77 -0.46
CA LEU A 105 6.67 6.32 -0.47
C LEU A 105 5.39 5.50 -0.28
N ILE A 106 4.51 5.90 0.66
CA ILE A 106 3.21 5.25 0.88
C ILE A 106 2.32 5.40 -0.36
N ARG A 107 2.25 6.58 -0.95
CA ARG A 107 1.45 6.86 -2.15
C ARG A 107 1.89 6.01 -3.33
N ARG A 108 3.19 5.83 -3.49
CA ARG A 108 3.79 5.17 -4.65
C ARG A 108 4.11 3.68 -4.44
N HIS A 109 3.84 3.10 -3.27
CA HIS A 109 4.29 1.73 -2.96
C HIS A 109 3.82 0.66 -3.96
N GLN A 110 2.72 0.90 -4.69
CA GLN A 110 2.21 0.00 -5.73
C GLN A 110 2.57 0.43 -7.17
N VAL A 111 3.23 1.57 -7.35
CA VAL A 111 3.63 2.06 -8.67
C VAL A 111 4.81 1.25 -9.17
N LYS A 112 4.68 0.58 -10.31
CA LYS A 112 5.78 -0.16 -10.93
C LYS A 112 6.86 0.82 -11.40
N LEU A 113 8.08 0.64 -10.89
CA LEU A 113 9.25 1.35 -11.37
C LEU A 113 9.63 0.80 -12.76
N SER A 114 9.68 1.67 -13.76
CA SER A 114 9.92 1.28 -15.16
C SER A 114 11.39 1.00 -15.48
N ALA A 115 12.30 1.51 -14.65
CA ALA A 115 13.74 1.27 -14.70
C ALA A 115 14.33 1.52 -13.31
N PRO A 116 15.49 0.94 -12.97
CA PRO A 116 16.20 1.36 -11.77
C PRO A 116 16.61 2.83 -11.94
N SER A 117 15.85 3.71 -11.33
CA SER A 117 16.22 5.12 -11.22
C SER A 117 17.47 5.22 -10.33
N LEU A 118 18.33 6.16 -10.65
CA LEU A 118 19.44 6.55 -9.77
C LEU A 118 19.00 7.58 -8.73
N ASP A 119 17.71 7.95 -8.75
CA ASP A 119 17.11 8.85 -7.77
C ASP A 119 17.02 8.16 -6.41
N GLU A 120 17.40 8.87 -5.36
CA GLU A 120 17.41 8.37 -3.99
C GLU A 120 15.99 7.97 -3.52
N GLU A 121 14.98 8.74 -3.88
CA GLU A 121 13.58 8.45 -3.53
C GLU A 121 13.07 7.17 -4.21
N ASP A 122 13.36 6.99 -5.48
CA ASP A 122 13.02 5.77 -6.21
C ASP A 122 13.77 4.55 -5.70
N GLN A 123 15.00 4.74 -5.21
CA GLN A 123 15.76 3.67 -4.56
C GLN A 123 15.10 3.24 -3.24
N LEU A 124 14.65 4.20 -2.42
CA LEU A 124 13.90 3.90 -1.20
C LEU A 124 12.59 3.17 -1.52
N LEU A 125 11.89 3.62 -2.56
CA LEU A 125 10.67 2.97 -3.04
C LEU A 125 10.93 1.54 -3.51
N ALA A 126 12.01 1.29 -4.24
CA ALA A 126 12.40 -0.05 -4.68
C ALA A 126 12.67 -0.99 -3.49
N TRP A 127 13.34 -0.50 -2.45
CA TRP A 127 13.57 -1.29 -1.23
C TRP A 127 12.27 -1.58 -0.48
N LEU A 128 11.36 -0.60 -0.38
CA LEU A 128 10.04 -0.81 0.23
C LEU A 128 9.26 -1.90 -0.51
N GLN A 129 9.18 -1.81 -1.84
CA GLN A 129 8.46 -2.76 -2.68
C GLN A 129 9.07 -4.17 -2.57
N ALA A 130 10.40 -4.29 -2.62
CA ALA A 130 11.08 -5.58 -2.48
C ALA A 130 10.82 -6.23 -1.11
N ALA A 131 10.79 -5.42 -0.04
CA ALA A 131 10.48 -5.92 1.29
C ALA A 131 8.99 -6.32 1.44
N ASP A 132 8.07 -5.56 0.82
CA ASP A 132 6.63 -5.87 0.79
C ASP A 132 6.35 -7.18 0.03
N ASP A 133 6.95 -7.34 -1.16
CA ASP A 133 6.79 -8.53 -2.00
C ASP A 133 7.36 -9.81 -1.34
N ALA A 134 8.34 -9.67 -0.44
CA ALA A 134 8.97 -10.79 0.25
C ALA A 134 8.19 -11.31 1.49
N ASN A 135 7.17 -10.58 1.98
CA ASN A 135 6.41 -10.86 3.21
C ASN A 135 4.92 -10.99 2.94
#